data_e566b7bdd973021ec07a320fcb37b661
#
_entry.id   e566b7bdd973021ec07a320fcb37b661
#
_cell.length_a   1.000
_cell.length_b   1.000
_cell.length_c   1.000
_cell.angle_alpha   90.00
_cell.angle_beta   90.00
_cell.angle_gamma   90.00
#
_symmetry.space_group_name_H-M   'P 1'
#
loop_
_entity.id
_entity.type
_entity.pdbx_description
1 polymer ?
#
loop_
_entity_poly.entity_id
_entity_poly.type
_entity_poly.pdbx_seq_one_letter_code
_entity_poly.pdbx_strand_id
1 'polypeptide(L)'
;MIDRRTLITALVAAPAMGALGTALSATTAHAADLYDSNTALYADPALVEGVDYGRRLRRHLVDDQDPAAAAAPVRTTVIAPHGGGIEGGTSELCLAIAGYSPAGPTDTAPAGPLHDFWMFEGLRSSGNSALHVTSTHFDDLTGRAMCAGSLNVVSLHGCTAAQAGLEAGAAAVLIGGLNATLRQYLAEEFAAAGIRAATATGDEEIAGVHPQNICNRSLLGAGAQLELTTELRAAMFAPGKNTRLDRAANTLPLFWSFTAAVRTAIQRLEATQPVR
;
A
#
# COMPACT_ATOMS: atom_id res chain seq x y z
N MET A 1 -34.67 -86.79 -3.63
CA MET A 1 -33.97 -86.82 -2.34
C MET A 1 -32.51 -86.31 -2.55
N ILE A 2 -32.10 -85.37 -1.80
CA ILE A 2 -30.75 -84.84 -1.66
C ILE A 2 -30.32 -83.72 -2.62
N ASP A 3 -30.43 -82.61 -2.07
CA ASP A 3 -29.94 -81.26 -2.32
C ASP A 3 -28.39 -81.18 -2.40
N ARG A 4 -27.85 -80.43 -3.35
CA ARG A 4 -26.48 -80.00 -3.34
C ARG A 4 -26.44 -78.56 -3.76
N ARG A 5 -26.34 -77.66 -2.74
CA ARG A 5 -26.05 -76.26 -2.87
C ARG A 5 -24.62 -76.09 -3.37
N THR A 6 -24.49 -75.45 -4.52
CA THR A 6 -23.20 -74.98 -5.01
C THR A 6 -23.03 -73.46 -4.61
N LEU A 7 -22.11 -73.20 -3.72
CA LEU A 7 -21.72 -71.86 -3.37
C LEU A 7 -20.90 -71.27 -4.52
N ILE A 8 -21.38 -70.18 -5.14
CA ILE A 8 -20.61 -69.37 -6.05
C ILE A 8 -20.12 -68.19 -5.23
N THR A 9 -18.80 -68.12 -5.00
CA THR A 9 -18.11 -66.98 -4.37
C THR A 9 -17.91 -65.92 -5.45
N ALA A 10 -18.69 -64.86 -5.42
CA ALA A 10 -18.49 -63.71 -6.27
C ALA A 10 -17.43 -62.79 -5.63
N LEU A 11 -16.29 -62.64 -6.30
CA LEU A 11 -15.23 -61.70 -5.95
C LEU A 11 -15.69 -60.32 -6.40
N VAL A 12 -16.07 -59.47 -5.46
CA VAL A 12 -16.39 -58.06 -5.72
C VAL A 12 -15.07 -57.26 -5.69
N ALA A 13 -14.62 -56.84 -6.86
CA ALA A 13 -13.54 -55.86 -6.97
C ALA A 13 -14.10 -54.49 -6.63
N ALA A 14 -13.64 -53.90 -5.52
CA ALA A 14 -13.93 -52.50 -5.18
C ALA A 14 -13.08 -51.55 -6.04
N PRO A 15 -13.68 -50.53 -6.66
CA PRO A 15 -12.89 -49.47 -7.30
C PRO A 15 -12.23 -48.62 -6.23
N ALA A 16 -10.91 -48.47 -6.31
CA ALA A 16 -10.17 -47.46 -5.54
C ALA A 16 -10.62 -46.07 -5.98
N MET A 17 -11.45 -45.39 -5.16
CA MET A 17 -11.68 -43.99 -5.31
C MET A 17 -10.40 -43.24 -4.91
N GLY A 18 -9.68 -42.72 -5.90
CA GLY A 18 -8.64 -41.72 -5.70
C GLY A 18 -9.29 -40.48 -5.10
N ALA A 19 -8.97 -40.16 -3.85
CA ALA A 19 -9.29 -38.88 -3.26
C ALA A 19 -8.47 -37.81 -3.99
N LEU A 20 -9.09 -37.08 -4.94
CA LEU A 20 -8.60 -35.79 -5.35
C LEU A 20 -8.74 -34.86 -4.13
N GLY A 21 -7.64 -34.69 -3.42
CA GLY A 21 -7.51 -33.62 -2.45
C GLY A 21 -7.56 -32.30 -3.19
N THR A 22 -8.72 -31.65 -3.21
CA THR A 22 -8.81 -30.23 -3.48
C THR A 22 -8.05 -29.53 -2.36
N ALA A 23 -6.82 -29.11 -2.64
CA ALA A 23 -6.14 -28.15 -1.81
C ALA A 23 -7.00 -26.88 -1.84
N LEU A 24 -7.83 -26.69 -0.83
CA LEU A 24 -8.41 -25.40 -0.51
C LEU A 24 -7.21 -24.50 -0.19
N SER A 25 -6.81 -23.66 -1.14
CA SER A 25 -5.97 -22.51 -0.85
C SER A 25 -6.73 -21.69 0.19
N ALA A 26 -6.25 -21.72 1.44
CA ALA A 26 -6.73 -20.84 2.45
C ALA A 26 -6.32 -19.41 2.00
N THR A 27 -7.20 -18.71 1.31
CA THR A 27 -7.13 -17.27 1.19
C THR A 27 -7.17 -16.77 2.63
N THR A 28 -6.07 -16.20 3.10
CA THR A 28 -6.07 -15.46 4.35
C THR A 28 -6.96 -14.25 4.11
N ALA A 29 -8.24 -14.40 4.46
CA ALA A 29 -9.16 -13.27 4.45
C ALA A 29 -8.54 -12.15 5.28
N HIS A 30 -8.45 -10.96 4.72
CA HIS A 30 -8.24 -9.75 5.50
C HIS A 30 -9.28 -9.77 6.63
N ALA A 31 -8.86 -9.60 7.88
CA ALA A 31 -9.82 -9.40 8.94
C ALA A 31 -10.71 -8.21 8.50
N ALA A 32 -12.03 -8.42 8.52
CA ALA A 32 -12.96 -7.37 8.12
C ALA A 32 -12.64 -6.10 8.94
N ASP A 33 -12.64 -4.95 8.27
CA ASP A 33 -12.45 -3.67 8.93
C ASP A 33 -13.45 -3.50 10.08
N LEU A 34 -13.01 -2.91 11.18
CA LEU A 34 -13.91 -2.57 12.28
C LEU A 34 -14.83 -1.40 11.92
N TYR A 35 -14.38 -0.53 11.03
CA TYR A 35 -15.09 0.67 10.57
C TYR A 35 -15.31 0.62 9.07
N ASP A 36 -16.54 0.90 8.65
CA ASP A 36 -16.94 0.91 7.24
C ASP A 36 -16.35 2.11 6.46
N SER A 37 -15.82 3.12 7.16
CA SER A 37 -15.20 4.29 6.53
C SER A 37 -14.37 5.10 7.54
N ASN A 38 -13.55 6.04 7.05
CA ASN A 38 -12.85 6.98 7.92
C ASN A 38 -13.85 7.85 8.71
N THR A 39 -14.95 8.28 8.10
CA THR A 39 -16.01 9.05 8.78
C THR A 39 -16.60 8.24 9.94
N ALA A 40 -16.88 6.95 9.75
CA ALA A 40 -17.37 6.08 10.82
C ALA A 40 -16.34 5.95 11.96
N LEU A 41 -15.06 5.80 11.62
CA LEU A 41 -13.97 5.76 12.59
C LEU A 41 -13.88 7.07 13.39
N TYR A 42 -13.94 8.21 12.71
CA TYR A 42 -13.85 9.53 13.36
C TYR A 42 -15.08 9.84 14.25
N ALA A 43 -16.21 9.21 13.99
CA ALA A 43 -17.43 9.37 14.78
C ALA A 43 -17.47 8.49 16.03
N ASP A 44 -16.54 7.55 16.20
CA ASP A 44 -16.49 6.70 17.38
C ASP A 44 -16.04 7.51 18.61
N PRO A 45 -16.91 7.71 19.62
CA PRO A 45 -16.57 8.50 20.80
C PRO A 45 -15.51 7.85 21.70
N ALA A 46 -15.18 6.58 21.47
CA ALA A 46 -14.10 5.89 22.17
C ALA A 46 -12.71 6.22 21.61
N LEU A 47 -12.64 6.90 20.45
CA LEU A 47 -11.39 7.28 19.79
C LEU A 47 -11.11 8.78 19.94
N VAL A 48 -9.85 9.11 20.21
CA VAL A 48 -9.40 10.50 20.37
C VAL A 48 -8.29 10.79 19.35
N GLU A 49 -8.53 11.74 18.46
CA GLU A 49 -7.49 12.23 17.53
C GLU A 49 -6.33 12.86 18.32
N GLY A 50 -5.12 12.54 17.95
CA GLY A 50 -3.89 12.92 18.67
C GLY A 50 -3.47 11.91 19.77
N VAL A 51 -4.34 10.96 20.12
CA VAL A 51 -4.07 9.91 21.13
C VAL A 51 -4.14 8.51 20.50
N ASP A 52 -5.27 8.16 19.91
CA ASP A 52 -5.49 6.85 19.29
C ASP A 52 -5.05 6.84 17.82
N TYR A 53 -5.36 7.90 17.12
CA TYR A 53 -4.99 8.11 15.71
C TYR A 53 -4.61 9.57 15.46
N GLY A 54 -4.01 9.82 14.31
CA GLY A 54 -3.71 11.18 13.86
C GLY A 54 -3.73 11.28 12.35
N ARG A 55 -3.86 12.50 11.86
CA ARG A 55 -3.75 12.82 10.44
C ARG A 55 -2.63 13.82 10.26
N ARG A 56 -1.71 13.56 9.31
CA ARG A 56 -0.69 14.52 8.90
C ARG A 56 -0.78 14.76 7.41
N LEU A 57 -0.68 16.01 7.04
CA LEU A 57 -0.75 16.38 5.63
C LEU A 57 0.05 17.67 5.36
N ARG A 58 0.48 17.82 4.13
CA ARG A 58 0.92 19.10 3.57
C ARG A 58 0.43 19.21 2.14
N ARG A 59 -0.21 20.32 1.84
CA ARG A 59 -0.57 20.71 0.49
C ARG A 59 0.20 21.98 0.14
N HIS A 60 0.90 21.96 -0.99
CA HIS A 60 1.58 23.14 -1.50
C HIS A 60 0.54 24.05 -2.14
N LEU A 61 0.54 25.30 -1.71
CA LEU A 61 -0.31 26.32 -2.31
C LEU A 61 0.31 26.74 -3.63
N VAL A 62 -0.51 26.79 -4.65
CA VAL A 62 -0.19 27.44 -5.91
C VAL A 62 -0.94 28.77 -5.88
N ASP A 63 -0.19 29.87 -5.81
CA ASP A 63 -0.72 31.23 -5.86
C ASP A 63 -0.05 31.93 -7.06
N ASP A 64 -0.85 32.21 -8.07
CA ASP A 64 -0.41 32.90 -9.27
C ASP A 64 -1.48 33.92 -9.65
N GLN A 65 -1.17 35.18 -9.41
CA GLN A 65 -2.04 36.31 -9.70
C GLN A 65 -1.61 37.05 -10.98
N ASP A 66 -0.52 36.62 -11.60
CA ASP A 66 -0.07 37.17 -12.89
C ASP A 66 -0.69 36.32 -14.04
N PRO A 67 -1.61 36.91 -14.84
CA PRO A 67 -2.24 36.21 -15.95
C PRO A 67 -1.24 35.81 -17.05
N ALA A 68 -0.03 36.32 -17.05
CA ALA A 68 1.04 35.95 -17.97
C ALA A 68 1.95 34.85 -17.41
N ALA A 69 1.89 34.57 -16.13
CA ALA A 69 2.68 33.52 -15.51
C ALA A 69 2.07 32.13 -15.75
N ALA A 70 2.86 31.10 -15.46
CA ALA A 70 2.43 29.73 -15.48
C ALA A 70 2.67 29.12 -14.11
N ALA A 71 1.62 29.02 -13.30
CA ALA A 71 1.67 28.28 -12.06
C ALA A 71 1.97 26.81 -12.36
N ALA A 72 2.98 26.24 -11.68
CA ALA A 72 3.26 24.81 -11.78
C ALA A 72 2.09 24.03 -11.13
N PRO A 73 1.43 23.12 -11.85
CA PRO A 73 0.36 22.32 -11.26
C PRO A 73 0.91 21.42 -10.16
N VAL A 74 0.12 21.18 -9.11
CA VAL A 74 0.37 20.08 -8.17
C VAL A 74 0.17 18.78 -8.94
N ARG A 75 1.25 18.02 -9.15
CA ARG A 75 1.21 16.84 -10.01
C ARG A 75 1.01 15.56 -9.24
N THR A 76 1.67 15.42 -8.10
CA THR A 76 1.68 14.16 -7.35
C THR A 76 1.36 14.38 -5.88
N THR A 77 0.46 13.55 -5.36
CA THR A 77 0.22 13.37 -3.92
C THR A 77 0.66 11.98 -3.51
N VAL A 78 1.45 11.89 -2.44
CA VAL A 78 1.86 10.64 -1.81
C VAL A 78 0.99 10.41 -0.58
N ILE A 79 0.40 9.22 -0.46
CA ILE A 79 -0.49 8.92 0.68
C ILE A 79 -0.06 7.65 1.42
N ALA A 80 -0.29 7.64 2.73
CA ALA A 80 -0.18 6.46 3.58
C ALA A 80 -1.48 6.31 4.40
N PRO A 81 -2.50 5.64 3.85
CA PRO A 81 -3.79 5.49 4.51
C PRO A 81 -3.72 4.71 5.83
N HIS A 82 -2.69 3.90 6.01
CA HIS A 82 -2.51 3.00 7.14
C HIS A 82 -1.17 3.24 7.85
N GLY A 83 -0.80 4.50 8.05
CA GLY A 83 0.46 4.89 8.67
C GLY A 83 0.58 4.56 10.15
N GLY A 84 1.67 5.05 10.74
CA GLY A 84 1.95 4.93 12.17
C GLY A 84 2.19 3.49 12.61
N GLY A 85 1.31 2.98 13.48
CA GLY A 85 1.35 1.63 14.01
C GLY A 85 0.45 0.63 13.27
N ILE A 86 -0.28 1.04 12.23
CA ILE A 86 -1.16 0.15 11.44
C ILE A 86 -0.27 -0.70 10.51
N GLU A 87 0.40 -0.06 9.57
CA GLU A 87 1.34 -0.68 8.65
C GLU A 87 2.70 0.01 8.77
N GLY A 88 3.46 -0.39 9.80
CA GLY A 88 4.66 0.31 10.21
C GLY A 88 5.68 0.53 9.08
N GLY A 89 6.17 1.77 8.95
CA GLY A 89 7.14 2.20 7.93
C GLY A 89 6.52 3.04 6.82
N THR A 90 5.22 2.94 6.58
CA THR A 90 4.54 3.66 5.48
C THR A 90 4.51 5.17 5.69
N SER A 91 4.37 5.65 6.93
CA SER A 91 4.44 7.09 7.25
C SER A 91 5.79 7.69 6.95
N GLU A 92 6.86 7.03 7.37
CA GLU A 92 8.23 7.48 7.17
C GLU A 92 8.57 7.50 5.66
N LEU A 93 8.14 6.47 4.91
CA LEU A 93 8.29 6.43 3.46
C LEU A 93 7.47 7.51 2.77
N CYS A 94 6.23 7.77 3.21
CA CYS A 94 5.37 8.81 2.67
C CYS A 94 6.06 10.18 2.74
N LEU A 95 6.62 10.54 3.90
CA LEU A 95 7.38 11.77 4.06
C LEU A 95 8.61 11.80 3.17
N ALA A 96 9.43 10.76 3.17
CA ALA A 96 10.68 10.72 2.40
C ALA A 96 10.43 10.78 0.89
N ILE A 97 9.43 10.08 0.37
CA ILE A 97 9.02 10.13 -1.04
C ILE A 97 8.47 11.51 -1.39
N ALA A 98 7.70 12.13 -0.50
CA ALA A 98 7.25 13.51 -0.69
C ALA A 98 8.37 14.55 -0.61
N GLY A 99 9.59 14.17 -0.21
CA GLY A 99 10.77 15.04 -0.17
C GLY A 99 11.06 15.65 1.20
N TYR A 100 10.50 15.07 2.26
CA TYR A 100 10.67 15.53 3.64
C TYR A 100 11.47 14.53 4.48
N SER A 101 11.96 15.00 5.62
CA SER A 101 12.57 14.14 6.62
C SER A 101 11.54 13.09 7.12
N PRO A 102 11.91 11.82 7.29
CA PRO A 102 11.04 10.81 7.89
C PRO A 102 10.53 11.19 9.29
N ALA A 103 11.25 12.08 9.99
CA ALA A 103 10.89 12.53 11.34
C ALA A 103 9.82 13.64 11.33
N GLY A 104 9.61 14.32 10.21
CA GLY A 104 8.66 15.43 10.14
C GLY A 104 8.80 16.23 8.84
N PRO A 105 7.98 17.30 8.67
CA PRO A 105 7.91 18.04 7.42
C PRO A 105 9.06 19.05 7.25
N THR A 106 10.28 18.63 7.53
CA THR A 106 11.50 19.38 7.20
C THR A 106 12.04 18.85 5.89
N ASP A 107 12.34 19.75 4.95
CA ASP A 107 12.82 19.38 3.63
C ASP A 107 14.13 18.58 3.74
N THR A 108 14.24 17.56 2.93
CA THR A 108 15.45 16.74 2.84
C THR A 108 16.27 17.23 1.63
N ALA A 109 17.37 17.90 1.86
CA ALA A 109 18.28 18.30 0.80
C ALA A 109 19.22 17.12 0.42
N PRO A 110 19.45 16.83 -0.86
CA PRO A 110 18.93 17.42 -2.11
C PRO A 110 17.79 16.56 -2.71
N ALA A 111 16.68 16.42 -2.04
CA ALA A 111 15.61 15.50 -2.44
C ALA A 111 14.92 15.83 -3.78
N GLY A 112 15.20 16.99 -4.41
CA GLY A 112 14.49 17.43 -5.61
C GLY A 112 13.09 17.97 -5.29
N PRO A 113 12.11 17.87 -6.22
CA PRO A 113 10.80 18.49 -6.04
C PRO A 113 10.07 17.94 -4.81
N LEU A 114 9.34 18.82 -4.11
CA LEU A 114 8.44 18.45 -3.04
C LEU A 114 7.09 18.05 -3.62
N HIS A 115 6.48 17.01 -3.02
CA HIS A 115 5.15 16.56 -3.36
C HIS A 115 4.19 16.79 -2.21
N ASP A 116 2.91 16.90 -2.50
CA ASP A 116 1.88 16.87 -1.48
C ASP A 116 1.87 15.51 -0.78
N PHE A 117 1.51 15.48 0.49
CA PHE A 117 1.32 14.23 1.20
C PHE A 117 0.13 14.27 2.15
N TRP A 118 -0.48 13.11 2.34
CA TRP A 118 -1.50 12.87 3.35
C TRP A 118 -1.29 11.49 3.98
N MET A 119 -1.47 11.40 5.30
CA MET A 119 -1.41 10.14 6.00
C MET A 119 -2.39 10.08 7.16
N PHE A 120 -2.94 8.89 7.38
CA PHE A 120 -3.64 8.51 8.60
C PHE A 120 -2.73 7.58 9.39
N GLU A 121 -2.62 7.80 10.69
CA GLU A 121 -1.64 7.11 11.53
C GLU A 121 -2.31 6.53 12.78
N GLY A 122 -2.08 5.24 13.04
CA GLY A 122 -2.37 4.65 14.34
C GLY A 122 -1.32 5.08 15.36
N LEU A 123 -1.74 5.68 16.46
CA LEU A 123 -0.86 6.25 17.47
C LEU A 123 -0.76 5.42 18.75
N ARG A 124 -1.57 4.40 18.90
CA ARG A 124 -1.60 3.50 20.07
C ARG A 124 -0.29 2.73 20.21
N SER A 125 0.01 2.29 21.42
CA SER A 125 1.14 1.38 21.67
C SER A 125 0.90 -0.02 21.09
N SER A 126 -0.37 -0.43 20.93
CA SER A 126 -0.80 -1.72 20.38
C SER A 126 -2.22 -1.64 19.84
N GLY A 127 -2.67 -2.67 19.07
CA GLY A 127 -4.03 -2.75 18.55
C GLY A 127 -4.35 -1.74 17.45
N ASN A 128 -3.35 -1.18 16.78
CA ASN A 128 -3.54 -0.21 15.71
C ASN A 128 -4.22 -0.82 14.47
N SER A 129 -4.13 -2.14 14.27
CA SER A 129 -4.83 -2.83 13.17
C SER A 129 -6.35 -2.62 13.20
N ALA A 130 -6.94 -2.37 14.38
CA ALA A 130 -8.35 -2.04 14.52
C ALA A 130 -8.74 -0.67 13.92
N LEU A 131 -7.76 0.17 13.57
CA LEU A 131 -7.95 1.47 12.93
C LEU A 131 -7.80 1.40 11.39
N HIS A 132 -7.63 0.21 10.84
CA HIS A 132 -7.56 0.00 9.41
C HIS A 132 -8.92 0.29 8.76
N VAL A 133 -8.92 0.98 7.62
CA VAL A 133 -10.08 1.21 6.76
C VAL A 133 -9.67 0.94 5.33
N THR A 134 -10.26 -0.06 4.71
CA THR A 134 -9.96 -0.46 3.33
C THR A 134 -9.97 0.73 2.36
N SER A 135 -8.99 0.80 1.47
CA SER A 135 -8.77 1.92 0.55
C SER A 135 -9.94 2.23 -0.40
N THR A 136 -10.84 1.29 -0.63
CA THR A 136 -12.10 1.52 -1.38
C THR A 136 -13.17 2.21 -0.55
N HIS A 137 -13.07 2.15 0.78
CA HIS A 137 -13.97 2.80 1.74
C HIS A 137 -13.41 4.12 2.28
N PHE A 138 -12.26 4.55 1.75
CA PHE A 138 -11.62 5.79 2.15
C PHE A 138 -12.50 7.01 1.81
N ASP A 139 -12.94 7.74 2.83
CA ASP A 139 -13.84 8.89 2.70
C ASP A 139 -13.36 10.15 3.46
N ASP A 140 -12.13 10.17 3.98
CA ASP A 140 -11.55 11.41 4.54
C ASP A 140 -11.59 12.52 3.50
N LEU A 141 -12.29 13.62 3.83
CA LEU A 141 -12.55 14.71 2.89
C LEU A 141 -11.27 15.38 2.42
N THR A 142 -10.30 15.59 3.31
CA THR A 142 -9.04 16.25 2.98
C THR A 142 -8.17 15.36 2.11
N GLY A 143 -8.02 14.07 2.49
CA GLY A 143 -7.28 13.10 1.69
C GLY A 143 -7.87 12.93 0.28
N ARG A 144 -9.18 12.84 0.17
CA ARG A 144 -9.90 12.79 -1.11
C ARG A 144 -9.70 14.05 -1.95
N ALA A 145 -9.79 15.23 -1.33
CA ALA A 145 -9.59 16.50 -2.04
C ALA A 145 -8.15 16.65 -2.55
N MET A 146 -7.16 16.18 -1.80
CA MET A 146 -5.77 16.18 -2.22
C MET A 146 -5.53 15.23 -3.39
N CYS A 147 -6.02 13.98 -3.31
CA CYS A 147 -5.93 13.03 -4.41
C CYS A 147 -6.64 13.54 -5.67
N ALA A 148 -7.88 14.01 -5.53
CA ALA A 148 -8.67 14.52 -6.65
C ALA A 148 -8.11 15.80 -7.27
N GLY A 149 -7.28 16.56 -6.54
CA GLY A 149 -6.59 17.75 -7.05
C GLY A 149 -5.23 17.46 -7.69
N SER A 150 -4.78 16.21 -7.73
CA SER A 150 -3.46 15.82 -8.27
C SER A 150 -3.61 14.97 -9.53
N LEU A 151 -2.66 15.10 -10.46
CA LEU A 151 -2.59 14.24 -11.64
C LEU A 151 -2.26 12.80 -11.24
N ASN A 152 -1.34 12.63 -10.30
CA ASN A 152 -0.82 11.35 -9.88
C ASN A 152 -1.03 11.14 -8.38
N VAL A 153 -1.30 9.90 -8.00
CA VAL A 153 -1.33 9.46 -6.60
C VAL A 153 -0.47 8.21 -6.46
N VAL A 154 0.39 8.21 -5.44
CA VAL A 154 1.14 7.03 -4.98
C VAL A 154 0.67 6.70 -3.58
N SER A 155 0.07 5.52 -3.40
CA SER A 155 -0.43 5.02 -2.12
C SER A 155 0.52 3.96 -1.56
N LEU A 156 0.90 4.10 -0.30
CA LEU A 156 1.81 3.20 0.40
C LEU A 156 1.03 2.35 1.40
N HIS A 157 1.20 1.05 1.29
CA HIS A 157 0.54 0.04 2.10
C HIS A 157 1.55 -1.00 2.61
N GLY A 158 1.13 -1.73 3.61
CA GLY A 158 1.87 -2.87 4.12
C GLY A 158 1.06 -4.15 4.05
N CYS A 159 1.67 -5.20 3.55
CA CYS A 159 1.05 -6.53 3.48
C CYS A 159 1.95 -7.60 4.10
N THR A 160 1.44 -8.81 4.18
CA THR A 160 2.23 -10.02 4.37
C THR A 160 2.70 -10.58 3.02
N ALA A 161 3.75 -11.38 3.01
CA ALA A 161 4.20 -12.07 1.80
C ALA A 161 3.08 -12.94 1.19
N ALA A 162 2.26 -13.59 2.03
CA ALA A 162 1.13 -14.40 1.60
C ALA A 162 0.04 -13.59 0.90
N GLN A 163 -0.30 -12.39 1.40
CA GLN A 163 -1.27 -11.48 0.73
C GLN A 163 -0.75 -11.01 -0.63
N ALA A 164 0.56 -10.85 -0.77
CA ALA A 164 1.20 -10.51 -2.05
C ALA A 164 1.39 -11.73 -2.98
N GLY A 165 0.91 -12.91 -2.62
CA GLY A 165 1.09 -14.15 -3.40
C GLY A 165 2.53 -14.64 -3.45
N LEU A 166 3.36 -14.28 -2.46
CA LEU A 166 4.78 -14.60 -2.41
C LEU A 166 5.06 -15.67 -1.33
N GLU A 167 6.22 -16.31 -1.43
CA GLU A 167 6.69 -17.25 -0.43
C GLU A 167 6.92 -16.57 0.93
N ALA A 168 6.76 -17.34 1.99
CA ALA A 168 6.96 -16.86 3.36
C ALA A 168 8.37 -16.25 3.55
N GLY A 169 8.45 -15.11 4.18
CA GLY A 169 9.72 -14.40 4.41
C GLY A 169 10.18 -13.53 3.24
N ALA A 170 9.41 -13.45 2.15
CA ALA A 170 9.79 -12.63 1.00
C ALA A 170 9.80 -11.13 1.35
N ALA A 171 10.97 -10.50 1.18
CA ALA A 171 11.11 -9.06 1.24
C ALA A 171 10.90 -8.48 -0.16
N ALA A 172 9.69 -7.99 -0.43
CA ALA A 172 9.30 -7.53 -1.76
C ALA A 172 8.22 -6.45 -1.70
N VAL A 173 8.00 -5.76 -2.82
CA VAL A 173 6.88 -4.85 -3.05
C VAL A 173 6.00 -5.37 -4.18
N LEU A 174 4.68 -5.39 -3.98
CA LEU A 174 3.70 -5.60 -5.04
C LEU A 174 3.25 -4.23 -5.57
N ILE A 175 3.35 -4.04 -6.88
CA ILE A 175 3.01 -2.79 -7.56
C ILE A 175 1.63 -2.92 -8.20
N GLY A 176 0.66 -2.21 -7.66
CA GLY A 176 -0.73 -2.19 -8.09
C GLY A 176 -1.21 -0.81 -8.55
N GLY A 177 -2.54 -0.67 -8.64
CA GLY A 177 -3.20 0.55 -9.12
C GLY A 177 -3.48 0.54 -10.62
N LEU A 178 -4.16 1.58 -11.11
CA LEU A 178 -4.62 1.67 -12.50
C LEU A 178 -3.64 2.42 -13.45
N ASN A 179 -2.65 3.16 -12.93
CA ASN A 179 -1.70 3.89 -13.77
C ASN A 179 -0.62 2.95 -14.32
N ALA A 180 -0.84 2.39 -15.51
CA ALA A 180 0.06 1.43 -16.14
C ALA A 180 1.46 1.99 -16.37
N THR A 181 1.59 3.25 -16.78
CA THR A 181 2.89 3.90 -17.02
C THR A 181 3.68 4.06 -15.73
N LEU A 182 3.03 4.52 -14.66
CA LEU A 182 3.69 4.67 -13.37
C LEU A 182 4.10 3.30 -12.80
N ARG A 183 3.25 2.28 -12.93
CA ARG A 183 3.57 0.91 -12.52
C ARG A 183 4.80 0.37 -13.26
N GLN A 184 4.89 0.62 -14.56
CA GLN A 184 6.06 0.23 -15.35
C GLN A 184 7.32 0.95 -14.86
N TYR A 185 7.29 2.27 -14.68
CA TYR A 185 8.45 3.02 -14.20
C TYR A 185 8.88 2.58 -12.80
N LEU A 186 7.92 2.34 -11.90
CA LEU A 186 8.21 1.79 -10.57
C LEU A 186 8.92 0.42 -10.65
N ALA A 187 8.45 -0.49 -11.52
CA ALA A 187 9.06 -1.80 -11.68
C ALA A 187 10.51 -1.69 -12.20
N GLU A 188 10.75 -0.81 -13.18
CA GLU A 188 12.09 -0.56 -13.74
C GLU A 188 13.03 0.04 -12.69
N GLU A 189 12.58 1.04 -11.93
CA GLU A 189 13.41 1.68 -10.90
C GLU A 189 13.70 0.76 -9.71
N PHE A 190 12.73 -0.06 -9.29
CA PHE A 190 12.98 -1.07 -8.26
C PHE A 190 13.98 -2.14 -8.74
N ALA A 191 13.88 -2.58 -9.99
CA ALA A 191 14.83 -3.52 -10.56
C ALA A 191 16.25 -2.91 -10.61
N ALA A 192 16.38 -1.65 -11.03
CA ALA A 192 17.66 -0.92 -11.04
C ALA A 192 18.24 -0.74 -9.64
N ALA A 193 17.40 -0.59 -8.61
CA ALA A 193 17.81 -0.49 -7.22
C ALA A 193 18.07 -1.85 -6.55
N GLY A 194 17.90 -2.97 -7.24
CA GLY A 194 18.02 -4.31 -6.68
C GLY A 194 16.92 -4.66 -5.66
N ILE A 195 15.77 -3.98 -5.73
CA ILE A 195 14.62 -4.23 -4.86
C ILE A 195 13.68 -5.21 -5.57
N ARG A 196 13.37 -6.32 -4.90
CA ARG A 196 12.42 -7.30 -5.44
C ARG A 196 11.04 -6.66 -5.55
N ALA A 197 10.50 -6.66 -6.76
CA ALA A 197 9.17 -6.16 -7.05
C ALA A 197 8.37 -7.17 -7.88
N ALA A 198 7.07 -7.24 -7.64
CA ALA A 198 6.11 -7.94 -8.47
C ALA A 198 5.04 -6.93 -8.94
N THR A 199 4.54 -7.09 -10.16
CA THR A 199 3.44 -6.27 -10.65
C THR A 199 2.14 -7.06 -10.50
N ALA A 200 1.15 -6.46 -9.82
CA ALA A 200 -0.15 -7.07 -9.61
C ALA A 200 -0.83 -7.39 -10.95
N THR A 201 -1.41 -8.57 -11.07
CA THR A 201 -2.16 -9.03 -12.24
C THR A 201 -3.59 -8.49 -12.27
N GLY A 202 -4.11 -8.09 -11.11
CA GLY A 202 -5.46 -7.61 -10.89
C GLY A 202 -6.36 -8.61 -10.16
N ASP A 203 -5.89 -9.84 -10.00
CA ASP A 203 -6.61 -10.91 -9.30
C ASP A 203 -6.33 -10.92 -7.79
N GLU A 204 -5.24 -10.24 -7.37
CA GLU A 204 -4.89 -10.11 -5.96
C GLU A 204 -5.85 -9.12 -5.26
N GLU A 205 -6.33 -9.48 -4.08
CA GLU A 205 -7.22 -8.64 -3.26
C GLU A 205 -6.65 -7.25 -3.01
N ILE A 206 -5.31 -7.17 -2.89
CA ILE A 206 -4.56 -5.94 -2.64
C ILE A 206 -4.00 -5.29 -3.92
N ALA A 207 -4.45 -5.69 -5.11
CA ALA A 207 -3.96 -5.15 -6.39
C ALA A 207 -4.24 -3.65 -6.59
N GLY A 208 -5.15 -3.05 -5.82
CA GLY A 208 -5.48 -1.63 -5.90
C GLY A 208 -6.15 -1.21 -7.21
N VAL A 209 -6.72 -2.14 -7.99
CA VAL A 209 -7.29 -1.86 -9.31
C VAL A 209 -8.74 -1.40 -9.29
N HIS A 210 -9.39 -1.40 -8.12
CA HIS A 210 -10.77 -0.93 -8.02
C HIS A 210 -10.84 0.59 -8.24
N PRO A 211 -11.76 1.13 -9.07
CA PRO A 211 -11.85 2.57 -9.33
C PRO A 211 -12.16 3.42 -8.08
N GLN A 212 -12.79 2.82 -7.06
CA GLN A 212 -13.06 3.49 -5.79
C GLN A 212 -11.86 3.51 -4.84
N ASN A 213 -10.80 2.73 -5.11
CA ASN A 213 -9.59 2.80 -4.31
C ASN A 213 -9.02 4.21 -4.35
N ILE A 214 -8.62 4.74 -3.19
CA ILE A 214 -8.19 6.14 -3.07
C ILE A 214 -7.02 6.47 -3.99
N CYS A 215 -6.10 5.54 -4.28
CA CYS A 215 -5.00 5.78 -5.21
C CYS A 215 -5.49 6.11 -6.64
N ASN A 216 -6.65 5.60 -7.03
CA ASN A 216 -7.25 5.82 -8.35
C ASN A 216 -8.19 7.04 -8.41
N ARG A 217 -8.31 7.81 -7.32
CA ARG A 217 -9.17 8.98 -7.24
C ARG A 217 -8.44 10.28 -7.62
N SER A 218 -7.36 10.18 -8.39
CA SER A 218 -6.64 11.31 -8.99
C SER A 218 -7.44 11.97 -10.10
N LEU A 219 -7.01 13.12 -10.60
CA LEU A 219 -7.60 13.78 -11.78
C LEU A 219 -7.64 12.86 -13.01
N LEU A 220 -6.68 11.97 -13.14
CA LEU A 220 -6.61 11.01 -14.26
C LEU A 220 -7.43 9.73 -14.01
N GLY A 221 -8.02 9.57 -12.84
CA GLY A 221 -8.74 8.36 -12.45
C GLY A 221 -7.84 7.12 -12.31
N ALA A 222 -6.53 7.31 -12.17
CA ALA A 222 -5.56 6.25 -12.12
C ALA A 222 -4.34 6.66 -11.28
N GLY A 223 -3.91 5.80 -10.36
CA GLY A 223 -2.73 5.98 -9.53
C GLY A 223 -1.95 4.68 -9.39
N ALA A 224 -0.96 4.67 -8.51
CA ALA A 224 -0.21 3.47 -8.13
C ALA A 224 -0.40 3.15 -6.65
N GLN A 225 -0.50 1.87 -6.33
CA GLN A 225 -0.50 1.33 -4.98
C GLN A 225 0.73 0.46 -4.79
N LEU A 226 1.45 0.66 -3.70
CA LEU A 226 2.64 -0.10 -3.33
C LEU A 226 2.35 -0.87 -2.05
N GLU A 227 2.34 -2.19 -2.15
CA GLU A 227 2.15 -3.10 -1.03
C GLU A 227 3.49 -3.67 -0.61
N LEU A 228 4.04 -3.17 0.48
CA LEU A 228 5.34 -3.59 1.00
C LEU A 228 5.15 -4.75 1.97
N THR A 229 5.83 -5.87 1.73
CA THR A 229 5.79 -7.00 2.68
C THR A 229 6.35 -6.59 4.05
N THR A 230 5.93 -7.29 5.09
CA THR A 230 6.43 -7.07 6.46
C THR A 230 7.95 -7.13 6.52
N GLU A 231 8.54 -8.07 5.79
CA GLU A 231 9.98 -8.29 5.72
C GLU A 231 10.71 -7.13 5.03
N LEU A 232 10.16 -6.63 3.92
CA LEU A 232 10.73 -5.47 3.25
C LEU A 232 10.71 -4.23 4.15
N ARG A 233 9.56 -3.97 4.80
CA ARG A 233 9.44 -2.85 5.76
C ARG A 233 10.38 -2.99 6.94
N ALA A 234 10.51 -4.20 7.49
CA ALA A 234 11.44 -4.47 8.59
C ALA A 234 12.91 -4.24 8.21
N ALA A 235 13.31 -4.63 6.99
CA ALA A 235 14.66 -4.46 6.49
C ALA A 235 15.08 -3.00 6.22
N MET A 236 14.12 -2.07 6.22
CA MET A 236 14.36 -0.64 6.03
C MET A 236 14.83 0.09 7.30
N PHE A 237 14.74 -0.55 8.45
CA PHE A 237 15.04 0.05 9.76
C PHE A 237 16.02 -0.81 10.55
N ALA A 238 16.81 -0.17 11.41
CA ALA A 238 17.79 -0.89 12.23
C ALA A 238 17.10 -1.96 13.09
N PRO A 239 17.75 -3.13 13.31
CA PRO A 239 17.20 -4.21 14.12
C PRO A 239 16.76 -3.73 15.51
N GLY A 240 15.55 -4.07 15.92
CA GLY A 240 14.95 -3.64 17.19
C GLY A 240 14.50 -2.17 17.22
N LYS A 241 14.60 -1.45 16.10
CA LYS A 241 14.24 -0.04 15.95
C LYS A 241 13.04 0.19 15.01
N ASN A 242 12.20 -0.81 14.87
CA ASN A 242 11.01 -0.74 14.01
C ASN A 242 9.73 -0.37 14.78
N THR A 243 9.84 0.42 15.84
CA THR A 243 8.66 1.00 16.50
C THR A 243 8.34 2.37 15.89
N ARG A 244 7.11 2.82 16.04
CA ARG A 244 6.67 4.14 15.55
C ARG A 244 7.57 5.30 16.04
N LEU A 245 8.11 5.19 17.23
CA LEU A 245 8.94 6.25 17.83
C LEU A 245 10.41 6.16 17.41
N ASP A 246 10.87 5.00 16.97
CA ASP A 246 12.28 4.75 16.64
C ASP A 246 12.58 4.90 15.14
N ARG A 247 11.63 4.52 14.26
CA ARG A 247 11.87 4.35 12.82
C ARG A 247 12.52 5.54 12.14
N ALA A 248 11.99 6.71 12.38
CA ALA A 248 12.43 7.93 11.68
C ALA A 248 13.93 8.25 11.87
N ALA A 249 14.48 7.90 13.05
CA ALA A 249 15.90 8.12 13.38
C ALA A 249 16.79 6.92 13.04
N ASN A 250 16.23 5.80 12.59
CA ASN A 250 16.94 4.53 12.43
C ASN A 250 16.72 3.90 11.03
N THR A 251 16.60 4.73 10.02
CA THR A 251 16.49 4.30 8.61
C THR A 251 17.82 3.71 8.13
N LEU A 252 17.73 2.66 7.31
CA LEU A 252 18.86 1.97 6.68
C LEU A 252 18.99 2.35 5.19
N PRO A 253 20.09 2.02 4.51
CA PRO A 253 20.29 2.32 3.09
C PRO A 253 19.15 1.85 2.19
N LEU A 254 18.54 0.69 2.48
CA LEU A 254 17.38 0.17 1.72
C LEU A 254 16.18 1.12 1.73
N PHE A 255 15.92 1.79 2.86
CA PHE A 255 14.87 2.82 2.96
C PHE A 255 15.08 3.94 1.92
N TRP A 256 16.31 4.42 1.83
CA TRP A 256 16.67 5.52 0.92
C TRP A 256 16.74 5.07 -0.54
N SER A 257 17.18 3.83 -0.81
CA SER A 257 17.15 3.24 -2.15
C SER A 257 15.71 3.08 -2.65
N PHE A 258 14.80 2.60 -1.80
CA PHE A 258 13.36 2.51 -2.12
C PHE A 258 12.77 3.90 -2.38
N THR A 259 13.03 4.85 -1.49
CA THR A 259 12.59 6.24 -1.64
C THR A 259 13.06 6.85 -2.96
N ALA A 260 14.35 6.69 -3.29
CA ALA A 260 14.91 7.21 -4.53
C ALA A 260 14.27 6.57 -5.77
N ALA A 261 14.07 5.26 -5.78
CA ALA A 261 13.42 4.54 -6.88
C ALA A 261 12.00 5.08 -7.14
N VAL A 262 11.18 5.24 -6.09
CA VAL A 262 9.82 5.79 -6.23
C VAL A 262 9.86 7.24 -6.74
N ARG A 263 10.74 8.07 -6.19
CA ARG A 263 10.88 9.47 -6.63
C ARG A 263 11.31 9.57 -8.08
N THR A 264 12.26 8.73 -8.53
CA THR A 264 12.68 8.70 -9.94
C THR A 264 11.53 8.28 -10.85
N ALA A 265 10.74 7.27 -10.47
CA ALA A 265 9.56 6.85 -11.22
C ALA A 265 8.52 7.99 -11.35
N ILE A 266 8.26 8.73 -10.26
CA ILE A 266 7.38 9.90 -10.28
C ILE A 266 7.94 10.98 -11.24
N GLN A 267 9.22 11.33 -11.14
CA GLN A 267 9.85 12.33 -12.00
C GLN A 267 9.78 11.93 -13.48
N ARG A 268 10.01 10.67 -13.80
CA ARG A 268 9.88 10.14 -15.18
C ARG A 268 8.46 10.31 -15.71
N LEU A 269 7.44 10.01 -14.88
CA LEU A 269 6.05 10.19 -15.25
C LEU A 269 5.71 11.67 -15.47
N GLU A 270 6.08 12.52 -14.51
CA GLU A 270 5.82 13.97 -14.58
C GLU A 270 6.50 14.63 -15.79
N ALA A 271 7.66 14.14 -16.21
CA ALA A 271 8.34 14.63 -17.42
C ALA A 271 7.55 14.36 -18.72
N THR A 272 6.63 13.40 -18.72
CA THR A 272 5.75 13.10 -19.86
C THR A 272 4.42 13.84 -19.81
N GLN A 273 4.10 14.49 -18.70
CA GLN A 273 2.82 15.14 -18.48
C GLN A 273 2.87 16.63 -18.88
N PRO A 274 1.78 17.20 -19.40
CA PRO A 274 1.72 18.62 -19.74
C PRO A 274 1.90 19.48 -18.49
N VAL A 275 2.48 20.65 -18.67
CA VAL A 275 2.68 21.65 -17.61
C VAL A 275 1.42 22.48 -17.39
N ARG A 276 0.51 22.50 -18.36
CA ARG A 276 -0.73 23.28 -18.37
C ARG A 276 -1.89 22.46 -18.91
#